data_f785a7bf423aaa9876018f14c24b5ebd
#
_entry.id   f785a7bf423aaa9876018f14c24b5ebd
#
_cell.length_a   1.000
_cell.length_b   1.000
_cell.length_c   1.000
_cell.angle_alpha   90.00
_cell.angle_beta   90.00
_cell.angle_gamma   90.00
#
_symmetry.space_group_name_H-M   'P 1'
#
loop_
_entity.id
_entity.type
_entity.pdbx_description
1 polymer ?
#
loop_
_entity_poly.entity_id
_entity_poly.type
_entity_poly.pdbx_seq_one_letter_code
_entity_poly.pdbx_strand_id
1 'polypeptide(L)'
;MGPFFQPGDFPCRIYCRTRDETDEYNTRGRDFIEALWRDYAAFLDPDTLQRATQCMPTVFWELYLAHTLKSSGIFLQPQARTKKNQKGPDLFAAHPDVWIEAIMPGCGTGPDAMEYPPMGVVYDVPVDSFILRLRSAFETKALVMTDYMKAGPIQAGQATVIAISGGALPTAIGEGPVPRILKAILGVGNLMLDIDLRTRRVASHYVEHRDEVKKKSGTVVKTAPFLDPAYSHISAVAYSASNWVTHSDRPGADFTIIHNENAHVKLAHGWLPVGDEYWREGDELHSVASPSNVADDQSVG
;
A
#
# COMPACT_ATOMS: atom_id res chain seq x y z
N MET A 1 14.71 17.12 -17.66
CA MET A 1 13.37 17.11 -17.05
C MET A 1 13.25 18.31 -16.13
N GLY A 2 12.11 19.02 -16.11
CA GLY A 2 11.89 20.14 -15.18
C GLY A 2 11.63 19.64 -13.75
N PRO A 3 11.57 20.55 -12.74
CA PRO A 3 11.30 20.23 -11.36
C PRO A 3 9.88 19.65 -11.21
N PHE A 4 9.64 18.87 -10.17
CA PHE A 4 8.32 18.34 -9.83
C PHE A 4 7.37 19.46 -9.42
N PHE A 5 7.82 20.32 -8.50
CA PHE A 5 7.01 21.42 -8.02
C PHE A 5 7.06 22.61 -8.97
N GLN A 6 5.95 22.86 -9.65
CA GLN A 6 5.77 23.96 -10.60
C GLN A 6 5.24 25.20 -9.89
N PRO A 7 5.61 26.43 -10.34
CA PRO A 7 5.02 27.67 -9.84
C PRO A 7 3.54 27.77 -10.27
N GLY A 8 2.71 28.41 -9.47
CA GLY A 8 1.29 28.66 -9.73
C GLY A 8 0.37 28.11 -8.64
N ASP A 9 -0.93 28.43 -8.76
CA ASP A 9 -1.96 27.92 -7.86
C ASP A 9 -2.61 26.69 -8.45
N PHE A 10 -2.67 25.61 -7.66
CA PHE A 10 -3.21 24.32 -8.08
C PHE A 10 -4.30 23.80 -7.12
N PRO A 11 -5.21 22.96 -7.60
CA PRO A 11 -6.29 22.40 -6.77
C PRO A 11 -5.78 21.56 -5.59
N CYS A 12 -4.64 20.87 -5.75
CA CYS A 12 -4.06 20.06 -4.69
C CYS A 12 -3.38 20.95 -3.62
N ARG A 13 -4.11 21.23 -2.53
CA ARG A 13 -3.57 22.04 -1.42
C ARG A 13 -2.29 21.44 -0.82
N ILE A 14 -2.20 20.11 -0.76
CA ILE A 14 -1.01 19.42 -0.24
C ILE A 14 0.19 19.72 -1.14
N TYR A 15 0.01 19.69 -2.47
CA TYR A 15 1.06 20.06 -3.42
C TYR A 15 1.58 21.48 -3.18
N CYS A 16 0.68 22.47 -3.12
CA CYS A 16 1.05 23.86 -2.89
C CYS A 16 1.72 24.03 -1.52
N ARG A 17 1.17 23.41 -0.48
CA ARG A 17 1.74 23.47 0.87
C ARG A 17 3.14 22.87 0.93
N THR A 18 3.36 21.69 0.40
CA THR A 18 4.69 21.04 0.39
C THR A 18 5.70 21.83 -0.41
N ARG A 19 5.26 22.51 -1.49
CA ARG A 19 6.10 23.40 -2.31
C ARG A 19 6.54 24.64 -1.55
N ASP A 20 5.59 25.30 -0.85
CA ASP A 20 5.75 26.69 -0.41
C ASP A 20 6.16 26.83 1.07
N GLU A 21 5.76 25.87 1.95
CA GLU A 21 6.14 25.91 3.36
C GLU A 21 7.60 25.51 3.57
N THR A 22 8.25 26.20 4.52
CA THR A 22 9.71 26.08 4.77
C THR A 22 10.04 25.42 6.10
N ASP A 23 9.02 24.87 6.80
CA ASP A 23 9.27 24.04 7.97
C ASP A 23 10.01 22.75 7.60
N GLU A 24 10.63 22.12 8.59
CA GLU A 24 11.47 20.95 8.40
C GLU A 24 10.74 19.79 7.70
N TYR A 25 9.48 19.54 8.04
CA TYR A 25 8.69 18.45 7.49
C TYR A 25 8.40 18.66 6.01
N ASN A 26 7.92 19.84 5.64
CA ASN A 26 7.61 20.14 4.24
C ASN A 26 8.89 20.25 3.40
N THR A 27 9.98 20.77 3.96
CA THR A 27 11.27 20.81 3.27
C THR A 27 11.80 19.41 3.00
N ARG A 28 11.83 18.52 4.00
CA ARG A 28 12.25 17.12 3.84
C ARG A 28 11.38 16.39 2.80
N GLY A 29 10.06 16.53 2.90
CA GLY A 29 9.12 15.90 1.95
C GLY A 29 9.29 16.42 0.52
N ARG A 30 9.47 17.74 0.34
CA ARG A 30 9.73 18.34 -0.97
C ARG A 30 11.02 17.83 -1.60
N ASP A 31 12.12 17.86 -0.86
CA ASP A 31 13.43 17.43 -1.35
C ASP A 31 13.43 15.96 -1.73
N PHE A 32 12.73 15.14 -0.96
CA PHE A 32 12.54 13.71 -1.26
C PHE A 32 11.73 13.50 -2.53
N ILE A 33 10.59 14.17 -2.70
CA ILE A 33 9.79 14.07 -3.93
C ILE A 33 10.55 14.54 -5.16
N GLU A 34 11.30 15.63 -5.07
CA GLU A 34 12.14 16.12 -6.19
C GLU A 34 13.22 15.09 -6.57
N ALA A 35 13.82 14.43 -5.57
CA ALA A 35 14.77 13.35 -5.83
C ALA A 35 14.09 12.16 -6.52
N LEU A 36 12.95 11.72 -6.03
CA LEU A 36 12.16 10.65 -6.64
C LEU A 36 11.75 11.00 -8.09
N TRP A 37 11.28 12.19 -8.31
CA TRP A 37 10.89 12.67 -9.64
C TRP A 37 12.04 12.65 -10.63
N ARG A 38 13.21 13.19 -10.24
CA ARG A 38 14.41 13.19 -11.07
C ARG A 38 14.82 11.78 -11.49
N ASP A 39 14.72 10.82 -10.57
CA ASP A 39 15.30 9.48 -10.75
C ASP A 39 14.29 8.47 -11.35
N TYR A 40 12.97 8.68 -11.15
CA TYR A 40 11.95 7.67 -11.49
C TYR A 40 10.83 8.15 -12.43
N ALA A 41 10.74 9.42 -12.78
CA ALA A 41 9.68 9.93 -13.63
C ALA A 41 9.59 9.24 -15.01
N ALA A 42 10.70 8.70 -15.52
CA ALA A 42 10.74 7.97 -16.79
C ALA A 42 9.94 6.65 -16.78
N PHE A 43 9.62 6.12 -15.60
CA PHE A 43 8.80 4.90 -15.44
C PHE A 43 7.31 5.20 -15.36
N LEU A 44 6.92 6.44 -15.19
CA LEU A 44 5.55 6.87 -14.99
C LEU A 44 4.93 7.46 -16.27
N ASP A 45 3.64 7.67 -16.22
CA ASP A 45 2.89 8.23 -17.34
C ASP A 45 3.31 9.66 -17.69
N PRO A 46 3.23 10.06 -18.96
CA PRO A 46 3.60 11.41 -19.39
C PRO A 46 2.78 12.54 -18.75
N ASP A 47 1.56 12.25 -18.26
CA ASP A 47 0.68 13.22 -17.60
C ASP A 47 0.84 13.27 -16.07
N THR A 48 1.79 12.50 -15.52
CA THR A 48 2.03 12.36 -14.08
C THR A 48 2.20 13.72 -13.39
N LEU A 49 2.93 14.64 -13.99
CA LEU A 49 3.12 15.98 -13.42
C LEU A 49 1.81 16.77 -13.35
N GLN A 50 0.96 16.66 -14.37
CA GLN A 50 -0.37 17.27 -14.36
C GLN A 50 -1.26 16.60 -13.29
N ARG A 51 -1.21 15.28 -13.14
CA ARG A 51 -1.95 14.55 -12.08
C ARG A 51 -1.48 14.97 -10.68
N ALA A 52 -0.19 15.22 -10.49
CA ALA A 52 0.36 15.70 -9.21
C ALA A 52 -0.26 17.01 -8.74
N THR A 53 -0.52 17.94 -9.66
CA THR A 53 -1.18 19.22 -9.33
C THR A 53 -2.65 19.07 -8.93
N GLN A 54 -3.26 17.92 -9.21
CA GLN A 54 -4.64 17.58 -8.81
C GLN A 54 -4.67 16.73 -7.54
N CYS A 55 -3.74 15.76 -7.41
CA CYS A 55 -3.64 14.85 -6.29
C CYS A 55 -2.20 14.36 -6.10
N MET A 56 -1.36 15.14 -5.43
CA MET A 56 0.04 14.82 -5.17
C MET A 56 0.24 13.48 -4.42
N PRO A 57 -0.57 13.13 -3.40
CA PRO A 57 -0.38 11.88 -2.67
C PRO A 57 -0.35 10.63 -3.55
N THR A 58 -1.24 10.55 -4.55
CA THR A 58 -1.27 9.41 -5.48
C THR A 58 0.01 9.31 -6.29
N VAL A 59 0.49 10.43 -6.81
CA VAL A 59 1.73 10.48 -7.61
C VAL A 59 2.95 10.20 -6.74
N PHE A 60 2.98 10.70 -5.51
CA PHE A 60 4.02 10.32 -4.55
C PHE A 60 4.09 8.79 -4.39
N TRP A 61 2.94 8.13 -4.22
CA TRP A 61 2.90 6.68 -4.05
C TRP A 61 3.49 5.92 -5.26
N GLU A 62 3.14 6.33 -6.49
CA GLU A 62 3.70 5.74 -7.71
C GLU A 62 5.23 5.92 -7.76
N LEU A 63 5.74 7.11 -7.42
CA LEU A 63 7.18 7.39 -7.37
C LEU A 63 7.89 6.58 -6.28
N TYR A 64 7.29 6.51 -5.07
CA TYR A 64 7.86 5.79 -3.94
C TYR A 64 7.90 4.28 -4.19
N LEU A 65 6.87 3.76 -4.84
CA LEU A 65 6.83 2.37 -5.28
C LEU A 65 7.91 2.07 -6.31
N ALA A 66 8.06 2.91 -7.34
CA ALA A 66 9.14 2.77 -8.33
C ALA A 66 10.53 2.84 -7.69
N HIS A 67 10.71 3.76 -6.73
CA HIS A 67 11.94 3.87 -5.94
C HIS A 67 12.24 2.58 -5.18
N THR A 68 11.27 2.07 -4.42
CA THR A 68 11.42 0.84 -3.62
C THR A 68 11.78 -0.35 -4.49
N LEU A 69 11.05 -0.57 -5.57
CA LEU A 69 11.28 -1.68 -6.50
C LEU A 69 12.69 -1.62 -7.10
N LYS A 70 13.10 -0.46 -7.62
CA LYS A 70 14.43 -0.28 -8.22
C LYS A 70 15.55 -0.43 -7.20
N SER A 71 15.39 0.14 -6.00
CA SER A 71 16.40 0.05 -4.93
C SER A 71 16.54 -1.39 -4.41
N SER A 72 15.51 -2.21 -4.57
CA SER A 72 15.50 -3.64 -4.24
C SER A 72 16.04 -4.53 -5.37
N GLY A 73 16.54 -3.94 -6.46
CA GLY A 73 17.11 -4.69 -7.58
C GLY A 73 16.08 -5.19 -8.60
N ILE A 74 14.80 -4.83 -8.47
CA ILE A 74 13.76 -5.21 -9.42
C ILE A 74 13.90 -4.40 -10.70
N PHE A 75 13.89 -5.09 -11.84
CA PHE A 75 14.05 -4.46 -13.15
C PHE A 75 12.71 -3.89 -13.62
N LEU A 76 12.52 -2.57 -13.43
CA LEU A 76 11.37 -1.86 -13.99
C LEU A 76 11.62 -1.48 -15.44
N GLN A 77 10.63 -1.68 -16.29
CA GLN A 77 10.63 -1.17 -17.66
C GLN A 77 9.85 0.14 -17.75
N PRO A 78 10.42 1.18 -18.41
CA PRO A 78 9.64 2.35 -18.76
C PRO A 78 8.45 1.94 -19.64
N GLN A 79 7.27 2.39 -19.29
CA GLN A 79 6.10 2.11 -20.11
C GLN A 79 6.19 2.94 -21.40
N ALA A 80 6.43 2.28 -22.52
CA ALA A 80 6.34 2.90 -23.84
C ALA A 80 4.86 3.10 -24.21
N ARG A 81 4.16 3.98 -23.48
CA ARG A 81 2.80 4.40 -23.85
C ARG A 81 2.91 5.36 -25.03
N THR A 82 2.93 4.79 -26.23
CA THR A 82 3.07 5.53 -27.49
C THR A 82 1.79 6.25 -27.92
N LYS A 83 0.65 5.98 -27.25
CA LYS A 83 -0.64 6.60 -27.57
C LYS A 83 -1.26 7.23 -26.32
N LYS A 84 -1.69 8.48 -26.43
CA LYS A 84 -2.34 9.29 -25.38
C LYS A 84 -3.56 8.64 -24.70
N ASN A 85 -4.09 7.54 -25.24
CA ASN A 85 -5.25 6.81 -24.71
C ASN A 85 -4.94 5.33 -24.41
N GLN A 86 -3.68 4.92 -24.39
CA GLN A 86 -3.32 3.54 -24.06
C GLN A 86 -3.37 3.36 -22.56
N LYS A 87 -4.42 2.71 -22.07
CA LYS A 87 -4.57 2.35 -20.64
C LYS A 87 -3.81 1.07 -20.34
N GLY A 88 -3.21 1.01 -19.16
CA GLY A 88 -2.53 -0.16 -18.63
C GLY A 88 -2.15 0.10 -17.17
N PRO A 89 -1.67 -0.92 -16.44
CA PRO A 89 -1.22 -0.75 -15.06
C PRO A 89 -0.09 0.26 -14.92
N ASP A 90 0.09 0.81 -13.73
CA ASP A 90 1.01 1.93 -13.47
C ASP A 90 2.49 1.55 -13.67
N LEU A 91 2.91 0.33 -13.30
CA LEU A 91 4.28 -0.13 -13.43
C LEU A 91 4.34 -1.55 -14.00
N PHE A 92 5.46 -1.85 -14.68
CA PHE A 92 5.80 -3.19 -15.13
C PHE A 92 7.20 -3.57 -14.71
N ALA A 93 7.32 -4.66 -13.96
CA ALA A 93 8.57 -5.31 -13.61
C ALA A 93 8.80 -6.52 -14.52
N ALA A 94 10.01 -6.66 -15.03
CA ALA A 94 10.42 -7.82 -15.83
C ALA A 94 11.29 -8.79 -15.02
N HIS A 95 11.23 -10.08 -15.38
CA HIS A 95 12.09 -11.14 -14.80
C HIS A 95 11.88 -11.39 -13.28
N PRO A 96 10.70 -11.89 -12.85
CA PRO A 96 9.52 -12.29 -13.66
C PRO A 96 8.64 -11.10 -14.07
N ASP A 97 7.77 -11.34 -15.06
CA ASP A 97 6.80 -10.36 -15.51
C ASP A 97 5.71 -10.12 -14.46
N VAL A 98 5.70 -8.93 -13.88
CA VAL A 98 4.74 -8.51 -12.86
C VAL A 98 4.15 -7.16 -13.23
N TRP A 99 2.84 -7.10 -13.36
CA TRP A 99 2.09 -5.87 -13.54
C TRP A 99 1.65 -5.31 -12.18
N ILE A 100 1.82 -4.03 -11.99
CA ILE A 100 1.56 -3.39 -10.70
C ILE A 100 0.63 -2.20 -10.92
N GLU A 101 -0.48 -2.18 -10.20
CA GLU A 101 -1.47 -1.11 -10.21
C GLU A 101 -1.51 -0.44 -8.85
N ALA A 102 -1.23 0.85 -8.79
CA ALA A 102 -1.07 1.62 -7.57
C ALA A 102 -2.36 2.35 -7.17
N ILE A 103 -2.60 2.47 -5.87
CA ILE A 103 -3.68 3.30 -5.32
C ILE A 103 -3.32 3.83 -3.93
N MET A 104 -3.63 5.10 -3.70
CA MET A 104 -3.58 5.73 -2.38
C MET A 104 -4.99 6.23 -2.04
N PRO A 105 -5.79 5.46 -1.26
CA PRO A 105 -7.15 5.85 -0.92
C PRO A 105 -7.16 7.09 -0.02
N GLY A 106 -8.05 8.02 -0.30
CA GLY A 106 -8.34 9.13 0.61
C GLY A 106 -9.40 8.78 1.64
N CYS A 107 -9.80 9.76 2.46
CA CYS A 107 -10.76 9.60 3.56
C CYS A 107 -12.12 9.06 3.16
N GLY A 108 -12.50 9.18 1.89
CA GLY A 108 -13.83 8.81 1.40
C GLY A 108 -14.89 9.89 1.64
N THR A 109 -16.13 9.53 1.32
CA THR A 109 -17.31 10.39 1.51
C THR A 109 -18.44 9.60 2.18
N GLY A 110 -19.43 10.31 2.71
CA GLY A 110 -20.60 9.70 3.34
C GLY A 110 -20.33 9.21 4.77
N PRO A 111 -21.24 8.36 5.31
CA PRO A 111 -21.21 7.98 6.73
C PRO A 111 -19.94 7.26 7.18
N ASP A 112 -19.31 6.47 6.29
CA ASP A 112 -18.09 5.72 6.59
C ASP A 112 -16.81 6.49 6.26
N ALA A 113 -16.90 7.78 5.92
CA ALA A 113 -15.73 8.64 5.72
C ALA A 113 -14.91 8.71 7.00
N MET A 114 -13.59 8.76 6.82
CA MET A 114 -12.65 8.99 7.92
C MET A 114 -12.43 10.48 8.10
N GLU A 115 -12.29 10.91 9.35
CA GLU A 115 -11.96 12.28 9.70
C GLU A 115 -10.59 12.35 10.38
N TYR A 116 -9.87 13.42 10.13
CA TYR A 116 -8.65 13.68 10.89
C TYR A 116 -9.02 14.05 12.31
N PRO A 117 -8.45 13.37 13.32
CA PRO A 117 -8.73 13.70 14.70
C PRO A 117 -8.27 15.12 15.04
N PRO A 118 -9.00 15.83 15.91
CA PRO A 118 -8.54 17.10 16.43
C PRO A 118 -7.20 16.96 17.15
N MET A 119 -6.31 17.94 16.98
CA MET A 119 -5.04 17.94 17.69
C MET A 119 -5.24 18.03 19.20
N GLY A 120 -4.44 17.28 19.97
CA GLY A 120 -4.45 17.32 21.44
C GLY A 120 -5.59 16.56 22.10
N VAL A 121 -6.36 15.78 21.35
CA VAL A 121 -7.47 14.98 21.87
C VAL A 121 -7.15 13.50 21.79
N VAL A 122 -7.43 12.77 22.88
CA VAL A 122 -7.40 11.30 22.86
C VAL A 122 -8.66 10.81 22.14
N TYR A 123 -8.50 9.92 21.18
CA TYR A 123 -9.60 9.36 20.39
C TYR A 123 -9.35 7.87 20.11
N ASP A 124 -10.42 7.16 19.86
CA ASP A 124 -10.34 5.77 19.41
C ASP A 124 -9.94 5.70 17.93
N VAL A 125 -8.92 4.88 17.63
CA VAL A 125 -8.51 4.66 16.23
C VAL A 125 -9.65 3.96 15.49
N PRO A 126 -10.18 4.55 14.39
CA PRO A 126 -11.32 3.99 13.67
C PRO A 126 -10.88 2.82 12.76
N VAL A 127 -10.49 1.70 13.37
CA VAL A 127 -9.89 0.52 12.69
C VAL A 127 -10.82 0.01 11.59
N ASP A 128 -12.12 -0.10 11.84
CA ASP A 128 -13.10 -0.61 10.86
C ASP A 128 -13.23 0.30 9.65
N SER A 129 -13.28 1.62 9.88
CA SER A 129 -13.30 2.59 8.77
C SER A 129 -12.03 2.52 7.93
N PHE A 130 -10.87 2.32 8.59
CA PHE A 130 -9.60 2.15 7.88
C PHE A 130 -9.60 0.88 7.02
N ILE A 131 -10.04 -0.27 7.58
CA ILE A 131 -10.19 -1.54 6.85
C ILE A 131 -11.14 -1.36 5.65
N LEU A 132 -12.27 -0.71 5.83
CA LEU A 132 -13.22 -0.43 4.75
C LEU A 132 -12.59 0.40 3.62
N ARG A 133 -11.74 1.37 3.95
CA ARG A 133 -11.01 2.17 2.94
C ARG A 133 -10.01 1.33 2.15
N LEU A 134 -9.21 0.50 2.84
CA LEU A 134 -8.26 -0.41 2.18
C LEU A 134 -8.98 -1.45 1.33
N ARG A 135 -10.07 -2.02 1.85
CA ARG A 135 -10.88 -3.01 1.12
C ARG A 135 -11.52 -2.42 -0.14
N SER A 136 -12.04 -1.18 -0.04
CA SER A 136 -12.59 -0.47 -1.20
C SER A 136 -11.51 -0.14 -2.26
N ALA A 137 -10.31 0.21 -1.83
CA ALA A 137 -9.18 0.45 -2.73
C ALA A 137 -8.79 -0.83 -3.48
N PHE A 138 -8.67 -1.95 -2.75
CA PHE A 138 -8.41 -3.27 -3.34
C PHE A 138 -9.48 -3.63 -4.39
N GLU A 139 -10.77 -3.55 -4.02
CA GLU A 139 -11.89 -3.85 -4.91
C GLU A 139 -11.83 -3.06 -6.22
N THR A 140 -11.62 -1.74 -6.09
CA THR A 140 -11.52 -0.84 -7.23
C THR A 140 -10.41 -1.27 -8.19
N LYS A 141 -9.24 -1.61 -7.67
CA LYS A 141 -8.09 -1.98 -8.51
C LYS A 141 -8.17 -3.41 -9.03
N ALA A 142 -8.79 -4.34 -8.31
CA ALA A 142 -9.04 -5.69 -8.80
C ALA A 142 -9.96 -5.66 -10.04
N LEU A 143 -10.99 -4.81 -10.04
CA LEU A 143 -11.84 -4.60 -11.23
C LEU A 143 -11.04 -4.01 -12.39
N VAL A 144 -10.22 -3.00 -12.15
CA VAL A 144 -9.35 -2.38 -13.18
C VAL A 144 -8.39 -3.41 -13.78
N MET A 145 -7.76 -4.26 -12.95
CA MET A 145 -6.89 -5.34 -13.43
C MET A 145 -7.65 -6.34 -14.32
N THR A 146 -8.88 -6.68 -13.95
CA THR A 146 -9.75 -7.53 -14.78
C THR A 146 -9.98 -6.90 -16.16
N ASP A 147 -10.20 -5.60 -16.22
CA ASP A 147 -10.39 -4.88 -17.48
C ASP A 147 -9.11 -4.84 -18.33
N TYR A 148 -7.94 -4.70 -17.71
CA TYR A 148 -6.65 -4.77 -18.41
C TYR A 148 -6.37 -6.18 -18.97
N MET A 149 -6.76 -7.23 -18.27
CA MET A 149 -6.66 -8.60 -18.79
C MET A 149 -7.57 -8.81 -20.01
N LYS A 150 -8.80 -8.30 -19.95
CA LYS A 150 -9.75 -8.37 -21.09
C LYS A 150 -9.29 -7.53 -22.28
N ALA A 151 -8.72 -6.35 -22.04
CA ALA A 151 -8.24 -5.43 -23.06
C ALA A 151 -6.87 -5.83 -23.67
N GLY A 152 -6.16 -6.75 -23.04
CA GLY A 152 -4.95 -7.40 -23.54
C GLY A 152 -3.58 -6.83 -23.11
N PRO A 153 -3.44 -5.76 -22.34
CA PRO A 153 -2.10 -5.37 -21.87
C PRO A 153 -1.49 -6.41 -20.91
N ILE A 154 -2.31 -7.09 -20.10
CA ILE A 154 -1.86 -8.18 -19.22
C ILE A 154 -2.13 -9.51 -19.91
N GLN A 155 -1.08 -10.31 -20.10
CA GLN A 155 -1.15 -11.62 -20.74
C GLN A 155 -1.33 -12.75 -19.73
N ALA A 156 -1.87 -13.88 -20.19
CA ALA A 156 -1.95 -15.07 -19.38
C ALA A 156 -0.53 -15.50 -18.90
N GLY A 157 -0.40 -15.88 -17.63
CA GLY A 157 0.87 -16.28 -17.03
C GLY A 157 1.70 -15.15 -16.43
N GLN A 158 1.27 -13.88 -16.55
CA GLN A 158 1.90 -12.76 -15.89
C GLN A 158 1.28 -12.51 -14.51
N ALA A 159 2.10 -12.25 -13.51
CA ALA A 159 1.64 -11.95 -12.16
C ALA A 159 1.08 -10.51 -12.06
N THR A 160 0.13 -10.30 -11.15
CA THR A 160 -0.48 -9.00 -10.92
C THR A 160 -0.43 -8.61 -9.45
N VAL A 161 -0.02 -7.39 -9.17
CA VAL A 161 0.09 -6.85 -7.82
C VAL A 161 -0.75 -5.58 -7.71
N ILE A 162 -1.54 -5.47 -6.67
CA ILE A 162 -2.20 -4.20 -6.29
C ILE A 162 -1.35 -3.54 -5.20
N ALA A 163 -0.79 -2.37 -5.49
CA ALA A 163 0.00 -1.61 -4.55
C ALA A 163 -0.87 -0.55 -3.86
N ILE A 164 -1.11 -0.71 -2.56
CA ILE A 164 -1.99 0.17 -1.78
C ILE A 164 -1.15 0.96 -0.77
N SER A 165 -1.29 2.30 -0.77
CA SER A 165 -0.74 3.12 0.31
C SER A 165 -1.84 3.57 1.27
N GLY A 166 -1.65 3.32 2.55
CA GLY A 166 -2.48 3.89 3.62
C GLY A 166 -2.11 5.32 4.03
N GLY A 167 -0.98 5.84 3.53
CA GLY A 167 -0.33 7.05 4.05
C GLY A 167 -1.13 8.37 3.94
N ALA A 168 -2.21 8.40 3.15
CA ALA A 168 -3.14 9.53 3.11
C ALA A 168 -4.35 9.37 4.04
N LEU A 169 -4.45 8.24 4.75
CA LEU A 169 -5.55 8.01 5.69
C LEU A 169 -5.21 8.58 7.07
N PRO A 170 -6.19 9.13 7.80
CA PRO A 170 -6.02 9.49 9.20
C PRO A 170 -5.52 8.28 10.01
N THR A 171 -4.60 8.51 10.93
CA THR A 171 -4.03 7.47 11.79
C THR A 171 -3.21 6.38 11.07
N ALA A 172 -2.76 6.64 9.83
CA ALA A 172 -1.90 5.71 9.10
C ALA A 172 -0.62 5.36 9.89
N ILE A 173 -0.06 6.33 10.57
CA ILE A 173 1.10 6.14 11.48
C ILE A 173 0.63 5.36 12.71
N GLY A 174 1.38 4.34 13.11
CA GLY A 174 1.05 3.53 14.28
C GLY A 174 0.21 2.30 13.94
N GLU A 175 0.72 1.48 13.04
CA GLU A 175 0.22 0.11 12.86
C GLU A 175 0.35 -0.68 14.17
N GLY A 176 -0.64 -1.52 14.45
CA GLY A 176 -0.57 -2.44 15.59
C GLY A 176 0.28 -3.67 15.28
N PRO A 177 0.36 -4.62 16.22
CA PRO A 177 1.08 -5.90 16.01
C PRO A 177 0.60 -6.69 14.78
N VAL A 178 -0.66 -6.51 14.39
CA VAL A 178 -1.22 -7.03 13.13
C VAL A 178 -1.53 -5.85 12.23
N PRO A 179 -0.78 -5.66 11.13
CA PRO A 179 -1.01 -4.58 10.18
C PRO A 179 -2.45 -4.53 9.67
N ARG A 180 -3.03 -3.34 9.55
CA ARG A 180 -4.44 -3.17 9.16
C ARG A 180 -4.75 -3.70 7.77
N ILE A 181 -3.76 -3.72 6.90
CA ILE A 181 -3.91 -4.30 5.56
C ILE A 181 -4.18 -5.82 5.62
N LEU A 182 -3.55 -6.54 6.56
CA LEU A 182 -3.83 -7.98 6.73
C LEU A 182 -5.28 -8.21 7.14
N LYS A 183 -5.82 -7.32 7.99
CA LYS A 183 -7.23 -7.35 8.39
C LYS A 183 -8.18 -7.12 7.22
N ALA A 184 -7.75 -6.33 6.21
CA ALA A 184 -8.56 -6.03 5.02
C ALA A 184 -8.46 -7.10 3.92
N ILE A 185 -7.38 -7.91 3.89
CA ILE A 185 -7.07 -8.81 2.77
C ILE A 185 -7.09 -10.29 3.17
N LEU A 186 -6.68 -10.62 4.38
CA LEU A 186 -6.60 -12.01 4.85
C LEU A 186 -7.69 -12.39 5.85
N GLY A 187 -8.57 -11.45 6.24
CA GLY A 187 -9.65 -11.72 7.19
C GLY A 187 -9.15 -12.06 8.60
N VAL A 188 -8.05 -11.45 9.00
CA VAL A 188 -7.51 -11.61 10.35
C VAL A 188 -7.92 -10.44 11.25
N GLY A 189 -7.99 -10.68 12.55
CA GLY A 189 -8.35 -9.69 13.57
C GLY A 189 -7.15 -9.19 14.35
N ASN A 190 -7.27 -9.20 15.66
CA ASN A 190 -6.22 -8.76 16.56
C ASN A 190 -5.33 -9.92 17.00
N LEU A 191 -4.12 -9.59 17.46
CA LEU A 191 -3.29 -10.53 18.21
C LEU A 191 -3.94 -10.73 19.58
N MET A 192 -4.27 -11.98 19.88
CA MET A 192 -4.84 -12.44 21.15
C MET A 192 -3.74 -13.08 21.99
N LEU A 193 -3.72 -12.79 23.28
CA LEU A 193 -2.78 -13.33 24.25
C LEU A 193 -3.53 -14.09 25.32
N ASP A 194 -3.22 -15.38 25.52
CA ASP A 194 -3.66 -16.15 26.66
C ASP A 194 -2.69 -15.99 27.81
N ILE A 195 -3.16 -15.48 28.93
CA ILE A 195 -2.33 -15.23 30.12
C ILE A 195 -2.66 -16.29 31.20
N ASP A 196 -1.66 -17.04 31.61
CA ASP A 196 -1.76 -17.88 32.82
C ASP A 196 -1.82 -16.96 34.05
N LEU A 197 -3.01 -16.88 34.66
CA LEU A 197 -3.24 -16.01 35.81
C LEU A 197 -2.42 -16.39 37.05
N ARG A 198 -1.96 -17.65 37.17
CA ARG A 198 -1.13 -18.12 38.28
C ARG A 198 0.33 -17.64 38.15
N THR A 199 0.88 -17.73 36.93
CA THR A 199 2.26 -17.35 36.64
C THR A 199 2.38 -15.91 36.14
N ARG A 200 1.28 -15.28 35.73
CA ARG A 200 1.20 -13.96 35.07
C ARG A 200 2.06 -13.88 33.81
N ARG A 201 2.23 -15.02 33.12
CA ARG A 201 2.97 -15.11 31.86
C ARG A 201 2.03 -15.40 30.71
N VAL A 202 2.44 -14.98 29.51
CA VAL A 202 1.79 -15.39 28.28
C VAL A 202 1.96 -16.90 28.10
N ALA A 203 0.86 -17.64 28.05
CA ALA A 203 0.83 -19.07 27.84
C ALA A 203 0.81 -19.41 26.36
N SER A 204 0.04 -18.67 25.57
CA SER A 204 -0.06 -18.79 24.12
C SER A 204 -0.44 -17.46 23.50
N HIS A 205 -0.27 -17.37 22.18
CA HIS A 205 -0.81 -16.26 21.39
C HIS A 205 -1.31 -16.78 20.06
N TYR A 206 -2.31 -16.10 19.49
CA TYR A 206 -2.86 -16.38 18.16
C TYR A 206 -3.45 -15.11 17.55
N VAL A 207 -3.65 -15.14 16.24
CA VAL A 207 -4.35 -14.07 15.55
C VAL A 207 -5.82 -14.47 15.36
N GLU A 208 -6.71 -13.61 15.80
CA GLU A 208 -8.17 -13.79 15.68
C GLU A 208 -8.57 -13.86 14.20
N HIS A 209 -9.60 -14.65 13.85
CA HIS A 209 -10.26 -14.57 12.55
C HIS A 209 -11.34 -13.49 12.56
N ARG A 210 -11.33 -12.66 11.52
CA ARG A 210 -12.31 -11.61 11.35
C ARG A 210 -12.63 -11.42 9.87
N ASP A 211 -13.47 -12.27 9.35
CA ASP A 211 -13.78 -12.35 7.92
C ASP A 211 -14.72 -11.24 7.40
N GLU A 212 -15.18 -10.36 8.28
CA GLU A 212 -16.10 -9.28 7.92
C GLU A 212 -15.97 -8.04 8.78
N VAL A 213 -16.31 -6.89 8.19
CA VAL A 213 -16.54 -5.63 8.89
C VAL A 213 -17.90 -5.06 8.47
N LYS A 214 -18.51 -4.24 9.34
CA LYS A 214 -19.81 -3.62 9.05
C LYS A 214 -19.64 -2.13 8.76
N LYS A 215 -20.28 -1.67 7.69
CA LYS A 215 -20.47 -0.25 7.44
C LYS A 215 -21.44 0.35 8.48
N LYS A 216 -21.41 1.66 8.67
CA LYS A 216 -22.40 2.37 9.50
C LYS A 216 -23.84 2.15 9.02
N SER A 217 -24.04 1.84 7.74
CA SER A 217 -25.35 1.44 7.19
C SER A 217 -25.82 0.03 7.61
N GLY A 218 -24.98 -0.76 8.30
CA GLY A 218 -25.21 -2.16 8.61
C GLY A 218 -24.79 -3.15 7.50
N THR A 219 -24.39 -2.67 6.32
CA THR A 219 -23.92 -3.51 5.24
C THR A 219 -22.63 -4.23 5.63
N VAL A 220 -22.62 -5.55 5.46
CA VAL A 220 -21.45 -6.41 5.72
C VAL A 220 -20.50 -6.35 4.54
N VAL A 221 -19.20 -6.20 4.80
CA VAL A 221 -18.11 -6.25 3.83
C VAL A 221 -17.15 -7.37 4.23
N LYS A 222 -16.93 -8.33 3.35
CA LYS A 222 -15.94 -9.41 3.55
C LYS A 222 -14.52 -8.87 3.50
N THR A 223 -13.68 -9.34 4.41
CA THR A 223 -12.30 -8.88 4.60
C THR A 223 -11.23 -9.93 4.20
N ALA A 224 -11.66 -11.06 3.65
CA ALA A 224 -10.78 -12.11 3.16
C ALA A 224 -10.91 -12.33 1.63
N PRO A 225 -10.63 -11.30 0.77
CA PRO A 225 -10.77 -11.46 -0.67
C PRO A 225 -9.87 -12.56 -1.24
N PHE A 226 -8.70 -12.82 -0.67
CA PHE A 226 -7.81 -13.87 -1.15
C PHE A 226 -8.32 -15.30 -0.89
N LEU A 227 -9.39 -15.47 -0.11
CA LEU A 227 -10.13 -16.73 -0.01
C LEU A 227 -11.28 -16.84 -1.02
N ASP A 228 -11.58 -15.78 -1.75
CA ASP A 228 -12.63 -15.76 -2.76
C ASP A 228 -12.03 -16.00 -4.16
N PRO A 229 -12.45 -17.05 -4.88
CA PRO A 229 -11.96 -17.36 -6.24
C PRO A 229 -12.12 -16.20 -7.24
N ALA A 230 -13.04 -15.27 -6.99
CA ALA A 230 -13.22 -14.08 -7.83
C ALA A 230 -11.96 -13.21 -7.93
N TYR A 231 -11.05 -13.29 -6.95
CA TYR A 231 -9.79 -12.54 -6.91
C TYR A 231 -8.55 -13.39 -7.22
N SER A 232 -8.71 -14.61 -7.75
CA SER A 232 -7.60 -15.49 -8.14
C SER A 232 -6.71 -14.92 -9.24
N HIS A 233 -7.15 -13.85 -9.90
CA HIS A 233 -6.37 -13.10 -10.89
C HIS A 233 -5.39 -12.11 -10.24
N ILE A 234 -5.45 -11.86 -8.93
CA ILE A 234 -4.52 -11.00 -8.20
C ILE A 234 -3.51 -11.87 -7.47
N SER A 235 -2.22 -11.69 -7.76
CA SER A 235 -1.12 -12.49 -7.22
C SER A 235 -0.70 -12.06 -5.82
N ALA A 236 -0.72 -10.75 -5.55
CA ALA A 236 -0.35 -10.19 -4.24
C ALA A 236 -0.88 -8.76 -4.05
N VAL A 237 -0.83 -8.31 -2.79
CA VAL A 237 -0.94 -6.90 -2.42
C VAL A 237 0.39 -6.43 -1.85
N ALA A 238 0.90 -5.29 -2.33
CA ALA A 238 2.00 -4.55 -1.72
C ALA A 238 1.43 -3.35 -0.96
N TYR A 239 1.81 -3.15 0.29
CA TYR A 239 1.26 -2.10 1.15
C TYR A 239 2.33 -1.31 1.86
N SER A 240 2.11 -0.01 2.03
CA SER A 240 2.83 0.83 2.98
C SER A 240 1.88 1.86 3.60
N ALA A 241 2.08 2.17 4.88
CA ALA A 241 1.37 3.24 5.58
C ALA A 241 2.10 4.59 5.51
N SER A 242 3.23 4.65 4.84
CA SER A 242 4.09 5.84 4.74
C SER A 242 3.58 6.86 3.73
N ASN A 243 3.97 8.10 3.95
CA ASN A 243 3.77 9.22 3.04
C ASN A 243 5.09 9.99 2.85
N TRP A 244 5.06 11.09 2.09
CA TRP A 244 6.25 11.89 1.76
C TRP A 244 6.97 12.50 2.96
N VAL A 245 6.35 12.53 4.14
CA VAL A 245 6.95 13.01 5.40
C VAL A 245 7.44 11.86 6.27
N THR A 246 6.70 10.72 6.26
CA THR A 246 6.92 9.59 7.17
C THR A 246 7.57 8.38 6.50
N HIS A 247 8.09 8.56 5.28
CA HIS A 247 8.77 7.49 4.55
C HIS A 247 9.98 6.95 5.32
N SER A 248 10.29 5.68 5.11
CA SER A 248 11.50 5.05 5.65
C SER A 248 12.76 5.61 4.99
N ASP A 249 13.82 5.79 5.76
CA ASP A 249 15.16 6.12 5.23
C ASP A 249 15.78 4.91 4.50
N ARG A 250 15.30 3.69 4.79
CA ARG A 250 15.64 2.45 4.05
C ARG A 250 14.50 2.10 3.11
N PRO A 251 14.71 2.16 1.79
CA PRO A 251 13.65 1.88 0.81
C PRO A 251 13.01 0.51 1.06
N GLY A 252 11.69 0.50 1.25
CA GLY A 252 10.89 -0.70 1.40
C GLY A 252 10.86 -1.34 2.79
N ALA A 253 11.58 -0.81 3.80
CA ALA A 253 11.51 -1.34 5.17
C ALA A 253 10.10 -1.17 5.79
N ASP A 254 9.30 -0.28 5.26
CA ASP A 254 7.91 -0.01 5.64
C ASP A 254 6.88 -0.77 4.79
N PHE A 255 7.34 -1.67 3.91
CA PHE A 255 6.45 -2.45 3.06
C PHE A 255 5.96 -3.73 3.72
N THR A 256 4.71 -4.06 3.42
CA THR A 256 4.09 -5.34 3.74
C THR A 256 3.60 -5.97 2.44
N ILE A 257 4.07 -7.17 2.15
CA ILE A 257 3.65 -7.95 0.97
C ILE A 257 2.71 -9.05 1.44
N ILE A 258 1.54 -9.15 0.81
CA ILE A 258 0.53 -10.16 1.12
C ILE A 258 0.36 -11.02 -0.11
N HIS A 259 0.74 -12.29 -0.01
CA HIS A 259 0.61 -13.25 -1.10
C HIS A 259 -0.79 -13.86 -1.16
N ASN A 260 -1.30 -14.01 -2.37
CA ASN A 260 -2.52 -14.76 -2.63
C ASN A 260 -2.17 -16.20 -3.02
N GLU A 261 -2.25 -17.11 -2.06
CA GLU A 261 -1.95 -18.52 -2.30
C GLU A 261 -2.97 -19.21 -3.23
N ASN A 262 -4.14 -18.58 -3.45
CA ASN A 262 -5.16 -19.02 -4.39
C ASN A 262 -5.08 -18.35 -5.77
N ALA A 263 -4.01 -17.59 -6.03
CA ALA A 263 -3.85 -16.93 -7.33
C ALA A 263 -3.57 -17.94 -8.46
N HIS A 264 -4.10 -17.63 -9.66
CA HIS A 264 -3.80 -18.39 -10.87
C HIS A 264 -2.32 -18.31 -11.23
N VAL A 265 -1.71 -17.15 -11.03
CA VAL A 265 -0.28 -16.91 -11.16
C VAL A 265 0.23 -16.41 -9.83
N LYS A 266 0.93 -17.25 -9.09
CA LYS A 266 1.48 -16.87 -7.80
C LYS A 266 2.68 -15.96 -7.96
N LEU A 267 2.79 -14.95 -7.12
CA LEU A 267 4.03 -14.20 -6.94
C LEU A 267 4.97 -15.03 -6.05
N ALA A 268 6.22 -15.17 -6.44
CA ALA A 268 7.18 -15.91 -5.62
C ALA A 268 7.44 -15.18 -4.28
N HIS A 269 7.52 -15.93 -3.18
CA HIS A 269 7.98 -15.38 -1.90
C HIS A 269 9.41 -14.86 -2.07
N GLY A 270 9.71 -13.72 -1.42
CA GLY A 270 10.98 -13.03 -1.58
C GLY A 270 11.13 -12.28 -2.92
N TRP A 271 10.06 -12.15 -3.72
CA TRP A 271 10.10 -11.36 -4.95
C TRP A 271 10.52 -9.91 -4.67
N LEU A 272 9.96 -9.28 -3.65
CA LEU A 272 10.45 -8.00 -3.12
C LEU A 272 11.27 -8.29 -1.87
N PRO A 273 12.61 -8.24 -1.92
CA PRO A 273 13.49 -8.67 -0.83
C PRO A 273 13.57 -7.65 0.31
N VAL A 274 12.54 -6.83 0.47
CA VAL A 274 12.41 -5.81 1.53
C VAL A 274 10.98 -5.79 2.07
N GLY A 275 10.83 -5.37 3.31
CA GLY A 275 9.54 -5.40 3.99
C GLY A 275 9.18 -6.81 4.50
N ASP A 276 8.05 -6.92 5.16
CA ASP A 276 7.57 -8.17 5.73
C ASP A 276 6.60 -8.85 4.78
N GLU A 277 6.70 -10.17 4.66
CA GLU A 277 5.78 -10.97 3.83
C GLU A 277 4.78 -11.74 4.69
N TYR A 278 3.54 -11.83 4.19
CA TYR A 278 2.45 -12.55 4.85
C TYR A 278 1.62 -13.32 3.84
N TRP A 279 1.12 -14.48 4.28
CA TRP A 279 0.13 -15.26 3.55
C TRP A 279 -0.73 -16.08 4.51
N ARG A 280 -1.86 -16.54 4.03
CA ARG A 280 -2.78 -17.38 4.79
C ARG A 280 -2.95 -18.72 4.09
N GLU A 281 -2.72 -19.82 4.81
CA GLU A 281 -3.02 -21.18 4.38
C GLU A 281 -4.06 -21.79 5.32
N GLY A 282 -5.29 -22.02 4.81
CA GLY A 282 -6.40 -22.42 5.66
C GLY A 282 -6.68 -21.40 6.75
N ASP A 283 -6.51 -21.81 8.00
CA ASP A 283 -6.68 -20.95 9.18
C ASP A 283 -5.36 -20.39 9.75
N GLU A 284 -4.23 -20.73 9.15
CA GLU A 284 -2.93 -20.30 9.64
C GLU A 284 -2.43 -19.06 8.91
N LEU A 285 -2.01 -18.07 9.67
CA LEU A 285 -1.30 -16.88 9.19
C LEU A 285 0.20 -17.14 9.26
N HIS A 286 0.86 -17.11 8.11
CA HIS A 286 2.31 -17.23 7.99
C HIS A 286 2.94 -15.86 7.76
N SER A 287 4.19 -15.70 8.21
CA SER A 287 4.96 -14.48 7.98
C SER A 287 6.46 -14.74 7.87
N VAL A 288 7.12 -13.92 7.08
CA VAL A 288 8.58 -13.84 6.99
C VAL A 288 8.97 -12.39 7.15
N ALA A 289 9.74 -12.09 8.20
CA ALA A 289 10.29 -10.77 8.41
C ALA A 289 11.46 -10.53 7.45
N SER A 290 11.55 -9.33 6.91
CA SER A 290 12.70 -8.95 6.10
C SER A 290 14.01 -9.06 6.89
N PRO A 291 15.10 -9.52 6.28
CA PRO A 291 16.42 -9.49 6.90
C PRO A 291 16.84 -8.10 7.41
N SER A 292 16.36 -7.04 6.75
CA SER A 292 16.60 -5.66 7.16
C SER A 292 15.87 -5.27 8.46
N ASN A 293 14.77 -5.94 8.81
CA ASN A 293 13.99 -5.67 10.03
C ASN A 293 14.52 -6.48 11.24
N VAL A 294 15.16 -7.61 10.98
CA VAL A 294 15.76 -8.48 12.04
C VAL A 294 17.01 -7.85 12.67
N ALA A 295 17.73 -7.00 11.94
CA ALA A 295 18.97 -6.40 12.43
C ALA A 295 18.78 -5.36 13.57
N ASP A 296 17.61 -4.72 13.64
CA ASP A 296 17.34 -3.67 14.64
C ASP A 296 16.89 -4.23 16.00
N ASP A 297 16.33 -5.44 16.05
CA ASP A 297 15.88 -6.06 17.32
C ASP A 297 17.03 -6.59 18.17
N GLN A 298 18.23 -6.74 17.59
CA GLN A 298 19.44 -7.16 18.33
C GLN A 298 20.26 -6.01 18.91
N SER A 299 19.90 -4.75 18.67
CA SER A 299 20.62 -3.57 19.17
C SER A 299 20.05 -2.98 20.46
N VAL A 300 19.01 -3.56 21.04
CA VAL A 300 18.42 -3.19 22.34
C VAL A 300 18.62 -4.35 23.32
N GLY A 301 19.85 -4.52 23.71
CA GLY A 301 20.29 -5.44 24.77
C GLY A 301 21.05 -4.71 25.86
#